data_740fd35610045c3d7fa33ba4ef815c59
#
_entry.id   740fd35610045c3d7fa33ba4ef815c59
#
_cell.length_a   1.000
_cell.length_b   1.000
_cell.length_c   1.000
_cell.angle_alpha   90.00
_cell.angle_beta   90.00
_cell.angle_gamma   90.00
#
_symmetry.space_group_name_H-M   'P 1'
#
loop_
_entity.id
_entity.type
_entity.pdbx_description
1 polymer ?
#
loop_
_entity_poly.entity_id
_entity_poly.type
_entity_poly.pdbx_seq_one_letter_code
_entity_poly.pdbx_strand_id
1 'polypeptide(L)'
;MRINVLLYGWIGLALVGCSSPAQDPAELAPSPRLTEIRFDSAFFAMDTLHFESDLAKLVQQYPQFSEDYFDRILMLSPKKESKKIGAFYKAYRPIFNATTQIQASKKATPEIIAAFKRFHYFFPTYTLPKQLIYFIGPLETYGNVVTKDGLAIGLQLYMGAASSWYYSEQINTIYPTYISRHFAPEYIVVNSVQNILNDYDPLALNGKQLIEQMVEIGKRQYILSRCLPNASDTLLLGYTSNQLKAIEDNKGDIWTFLSSQNRLFSVDPSLTAAILVEAPYNDYFGEDIPGNVGKYIGYTIVKSWMNQQDVKSKNDLNRLL
;
A
#
# COMPACT_ATOMS: atom_id res chain seq x y z
N MET A 1 59.87 -37.66 51.98
CA MET A 1 58.91 -36.53 52.12
C MET A 1 58.32 -36.27 50.75
N ARG A 2 57.11 -36.85 50.52
CA ARG A 2 56.41 -36.75 49.19
C ARG A 2 55.32 -35.71 49.32
N ILE A 3 55.40 -34.65 48.54
CA ILE A 3 54.43 -33.58 48.48
C ILE A 3 53.47 -33.95 47.36
N ASN A 4 52.18 -34.23 47.67
CA ASN A 4 51.11 -34.39 46.72
C ASN A 4 50.50 -33.01 46.43
N VAL A 5 50.58 -32.58 45.17
CA VAL A 5 49.92 -31.40 44.66
C VAL A 5 48.58 -31.82 44.04
N LEU A 6 47.47 -31.46 44.69
CA LEU A 6 46.13 -31.63 44.16
C LEU A 6 45.78 -30.45 43.23
N LEU A 7 45.66 -30.74 41.95
CA LEU A 7 45.11 -29.80 40.94
C LEU A 7 43.59 -29.81 41.00
N TYR A 8 42.99 -28.72 41.47
CA TYR A 8 41.55 -28.48 41.31
C TYR A 8 41.29 -27.87 39.92
N GLY A 9 40.70 -28.69 39.04
CA GLY A 9 40.21 -28.25 37.74
C GLY A 9 38.86 -27.53 37.91
N TRP A 10 38.83 -26.24 37.64
CA TRP A 10 37.56 -25.47 37.51
C TRP A 10 36.97 -25.74 36.12
N ILE A 11 35.87 -26.52 36.05
CA ILE A 11 35.06 -26.63 34.85
C ILE A 11 34.10 -25.44 34.84
N GLY A 12 34.46 -24.42 34.09
CA GLY A 12 33.55 -23.28 33.79
C GLY A 12 32.44 -23.73 32.85
N LEU A 13 31.21 -23.90 33.38
CA LEU A 13 30.02 -24.11 32.58
C LEU A 13 29.67 -22.75 31.88
N ALA A 14 30.05 -22.62 30.60
CA ALA A 14 29.58 -21.54 29.79
C ALA A 14 28.10 -21.77 29.45
N LEU A 15 27.19 -21.13 30.18
CA LEU A 15 25.78 -21.01 29.81
C LEU A 15 25.68 -20.12 28.55
N VAL A 16 25.69 -20.75 27.37
CA VAL A 16 25.30 -20.09 26.14
C VAL A 16 23.77 -19.88 26.21
N GLY A 17 23.37 -18.74 26.74
CA GLY A 17 22.00 -18.30 26.69
C GLY A 17 21.64 -18.00 25.24
N CYS A 18 20.97 -18.92 24.55
CA CYS A 18 20.23 -18.61 23.33
C CYS A 18 19.12 -17.61 23.68
N SER A 19 19.38 -16.31 23.57
CA SER A 19 18.33 -15.32 23.55
C SER A 19 17.59 -15.49 22.23
N SER A 20 16.44 -16.16 22.24
CA SER A 20 15.50 -16.11 21.12
C SER A 20 15.22 -14.64 20.83
N PRO A 21 15.24 -14.22 19.55
CA PRO A 21 14.90 -12.84 19.21
C PRO A 21 13.53 -12.53 19.82
N ALA A 22 13.42 -11.41 20.53
CA ALA A 22 12.18 -11.02 21.18
C ALA A 22 11.09 -10.92 20.08
N GLN A 23 10.02 -11.70 20.26
CA GLN A 23 8.92 -11.71 19.30
C GLN A 23 8.31 -10.31 19.22
N ASP A 24 8.07 -9.80 17.99
CA ASP A 24 7.46 -8.48 17.79
C ASP A 24 6.08 -8.44 18.48
N PRO A 25 5.85 -7.52 19.44
CA PRO A 25 4.59 -7.43 20.17
C PRO A 25 3.36 -7.27 19.26
N ALA A 26 3.53 -6.67 18.09
CA ALA A 26 2.45 -6.54 17.11
C ALA A 26 2.01 -7.90 16.53
N GLU A 27 2.89 -8.91 16.55
CA GLU A 27 2.53 -10.29 16.16
C GLU A 27 1.68 -11.00 17.19
N LEU A 28 1.76 -10.60 18.45
CA LEU A 28 0.96 -11.15 19.55
C LEU A 28 -0.43 -10.51 19.65
N ALA A 29 -0.67 -9.37 18.99
CA ALA A 29 -1.97 -8.70 19.01
C ALA A 29 -3.07 -9.61 18.42
N PRO A 30 -4.34 -9.47 18.86
CA PRO A 30 -5.44 -10.22 18.28
C PRO A 30 -5.67 -9.86 16.81
N SER A 31 -5.93 -10.87 15.98
CA SER A 31 -6.24 -10.64 14.58
C SER A 31 -7.63 -10.00 14.41
N PRO A 32 -7.79 -8.98 13.56
CA PRO A 32 -9.08 -8.40 13.29
C PRO A 32 -9.99 -9.43 12.59
N ARG A 33 -11.28 -9.34 12.88
CA ARG A 33 -12.29 -10.13 12.15
C ARG A 33 -12.71 -9.34 10.92
N LEU A 34 -12.24 -9.77 9.74
CA LEU A 34 -12.61 -9.20 8.46
C LEU A 34 -13.42 -10.23 7.68
N THR A 35 -14.55 -9.80 7.13
CA THR A 35 -15.36 -10.63 6.24
C THR A 35 -14.97 -10.34 4.80
N GLU A 36 -14.55 -11.37 4.06
CA GLU A 36 -14.29 -11.24 2.63
C GLU A 36 -15.60 -11.26 1.84
N ILE A 37 -15.82 -10.25 1.03
CA ILE A 37 -16.96 -10.12 0.13
C ILE A 37 -16.45 -10.17 -1.31
N ARG A 38 -16.86 -11.19 -2.05
CA ARG A 38 -16.54 -11.36 -3.48
C ARG A 38 -17.66 -10.78 -4.33
N PHE A 39 -17.81 -9.45 -4.26
CA PHE A 39 -18.81 -8.76 -5.07
C PHE A 39 -18.53 -8.92 -6.56
N ASP A 40 -17.26 -8.95 -6.97
CA ASP A 40 -16.84 -9.28 -8.33
C ASP A 40 -17.45 -10.62 -8.81
N SER A 41 -17.29 -11.67 -8.01
CA SER A 41 -17.80 -13.00 -8.35
C SER A 41 -19.32 -13.02 -8.38
N ALA A 42 -19.99 -12.37 -7.43
CA ALA A 42 -21.45 -12.27 -7.39
C ALA A 42 -21.99 -11.50 -8.61
N PHE A 43 -21.36 -10.37 -8.96
CA PHE A 43 -21.73 -9.57 -10.12
C PHE A 43 -21.55 -10.35 -11.42
N PHE A 44 -20.41 -10.99 -11.61
CA PHE A 44 -20.12 -11.75 -12.83
C PHE A 44 -20.73 -13.16 -12.86
N ALA A 45 -21.45 -13.60 -11.84
CA ALA A 45 -22.23 -14.83 -11.83
C ALA A 45 -23.67 -14.66 -12.37
N MET A 46 -24.13 -13.41 -12.59
CA MET A 46 -25.49 -13.15 -13.07
C MET A 46 -25.77 -13.79 -14.43
N ASP A 47 -26.97 -14.34 -14.60
CA ASP A 47 -27.42 -14.86 -15.87
C ASP A 47 -27.80 -13.75 -16.84
N THR A 48 -27.22 -13.75 -18.01
CA THR A 48 -27.50 -12.76 -19.06
C THR A 48 -28.92 -12.81 -19.60
N LEU A 49 -29.61 -13.94 -19.45
CA LEU A 49 -31.02 -14.10 -19.85
C LEU A 49 -31.99 -13.49 -18.79
N HIS A 50 -31.56 -13.47 -17.55
CA HIS A 50 -32.36 -12.97 -16.43
C HIS A 50 -31.70 -11.76 -15.74
N PHE A 51 -30.89 -11.01 -16.48
CA PHE A 51 -29.95 -9.99 -15.96
C PHE A 51 -30.60 -8.98 -15.02
N GLU A 52 -31.76 -8.43 -15.36
CA GLU A 52 -32.44 -7.43 -14.53
C GLU A 52 -32.91 -8.00 -13.18
N SER A 53 -33.43 -9.22 -13.16
CA SER A 53 -33.84 -9.87 -11.91
C SER A 53 -32.65 -10.22 -11.03
N ASP A 54 -31.56 -10.68 -11.64
CA ASP A 54 -30.34 -11.02 -10.91
C ASP A 54 -29.61 -9.77 -10.40
N LEU A 55 -29.63 -8.69 -11.17
CA LEU A 55 -29.15 -7.37 -10.73
C LEU A 55 -29.94 -6.87 -9.50
N ALA A 56 -31.26 -7.02 -9.50
CA ALA A 56 -32.08 -6.67 -8.34
C ALA A 56 -31.75 -7.52 -7.11
N LYS A 57 -31.52 -8.83 -7.28
CA LYS A 57 -31.07 -9.73 -6.18
C LYS A 57 -29.70 -9.32 -5.66
N LEU A 58 -28.74 -9.00 -6.54
CA LEU A 58 -27.40 -8.52 -6.14
C LEU A 58 -27.50 -7.28 -5.26
N VAL A 59 -28.30 -6.29 -5.66
CA VAL A 59 -28.54 -5.06 -4.88
C VAL A 59 -29.15 -5.36 -3.51
N GLN A 60 -30.08 -6.33 -3.44
CA GLN A 60 -30.66 -6.76 -2.17
C GLN A 60 -29.67 -7.52 -1.29
N GLN A 61 -28.78 -8.29 -1.86
CA GLN A 61 -27.77 -9.07 -1.14
C GLN A 61 -26.65 -8.19 -0.56
N TYR A 62 -26.28 -7.14 -1.28
CA TYR A 62 -25.20 -6.22 -0.91
C TYR A 62 -25.66 -4.75 -0.95
N PRO A 63 -26.66 -4.35 -0.14
CA PRO A 63 -27.35 -3.08 -0.33
C PRO A 63 -26.41 -1.86 -0.20
N GLN A 64 -25.54 -1.86 0.79
CA GLN A 64 -24.64 -0.73 1.07
C GLN A 64 -23.54 -0.60 0.01
N PHE A 65 -22.82 -1.70 -0.28
CA PHE A 65 -21.78 -1.64 -1.32
C PHE A 65 -22.37 -1.44 -2.72
N SER A 66 -23.57 -1.95 -2.99
CA SER A 66 -24.26 -1.69 -4.27
C SER A 66 -24.52 -0.20 -4.50
N GLU A 67 -24.87 0.56 -3.46
CA GLU A 67 -25.01 2.01 -3.55
C GLU A 67 -23.67 2.65 -3.97
N ASP A 68 -22.58 2.35 -3.24
CA ASP A 68 -21.26 2.87 -3.59
C ASP A 68 -20.80 2.41 -4.99
N TYR A 69 -21.05 1.15 -5.34
CA TYR A 69 -20.62 0.59 -6.62
C TYR A 69 -21.36 1.20 -7.81
N PHE A 70 -22.68 1.25 -7.75
CA PHE A 70 -23.48 1.75 -8.87
C PHE A 70 -23.49 3.27 -8.96
N ASP A 71 -23.60 3.98 -7.84
CA ASP A 71 -23.76 5.44 -7.86
C ASP A 71 -22.41 6.18 -7.96
N ARG A 72 -21.32 5.61 -7.42
CA ARG A 72 -20.02 6.29 -7.36
C ARG A 72 -18.96 5.68 -8.27
N ILE A 73 -18.93 4.34 -8.41
CA ILE A 73 -17.89 3.67 -9.22
C ILE A 73 -18.36 3.55 -10.66
N LEU A 74 -19.51 2.97 -10.92
CA LEU A 74 -20.06 2.86 -12.29
C LEU A 74 -20.79 4.12 -12.75
N MET A 75 -21.32 4.92 -11.83
CA MET A 75 -22.18 6.10 -12.10
C MET A 75 -23.38 5.72 -12.98
N LEU A 76 -24.00 4.57 -12.72
CA LEU A 76 -25.14 4.00 -13.42
C LEU A 76 -26.22 3.55 -12.45
N SER A 77 -27.45 3.94 -12.69
CA SER A 77 -28.59 3.53 -11.86
C SER A 77 -29.09 2.13 -12.23
N PRO A 78 -29.07 1.12 -11.32
CA PRO A 78 -29.59 -0.22 -11.60
C PRO A 78 -31.03 -0.25 -12.09
N LYS A 79 -31.87 0.66 -11.57
CA LYS A 79 -33.29 0.73 -11.95
C LYS A 79 -33.54 1.37 -13.32
N LYS A 80 -32.67 2.29 -13.76
CA LYS A 80 -32.90 3.08 -14.99
C LYS A 80 -31.99 2.66 -16.14
N GLU A 81 -30.81 2.11 -15.82
CA GLU A 81 -29.72 1.91 -16.80
C GLU A 81 -29.22 0.46 -16.84
N SER A 82 -30.09 -0.53 -16.55
CA SER A 82 -29.75 -1.95 -16.56
C SER A 82 -29.07 -2.39 -17.85
N LYS A 83 -29.46 -1.83 -19.00
CA LYS A 83 -28.85 -2.13 -20.32
C LYS A 83 -27.38 -1.66 -20.37
N LYS A 84 -27.05 -0.49 -19.82
CA LYS A 84 -25.64 0.00 -19.78
C LYS A 84 -24.80 -0.83 -18.82
N ILE A 85 -25.38 -1.23 -17.66
CA ILE A 85 -24.73 -2.16 -16.72
C ILE A 85 -24.48 -3.53 -17.41
N GLY A 86 -25.44 -4.01 -18.19
CA GLY A 86 -25.27 -5.22 -18.98
C GLY A 86 -24.17 -5.11 -20.05
N ALA A 87 -24.00 -3.92 -20.66
CA ALA A 87 -22.90 -3.67 -21.57
C ALA A 87 -21.54 -3.68 -20.85
N PHE A 88 -21.46 -3.03 -19.70
CA PHE A 88 -20.27 -3.09 -18.82
C PHE A 88 -19.96 -4.53 -18.42
N TYR A 89 -20.93 -5.28 -17.94
CA TYR A 89 -20.78 -6.69 -17.60
C TYR A 89 -20.13 -7.51 -18.73
N LYS A 90 -20.61 -7.35 -19.96
CA LYS A 90 -20.04 -8.05 -21.13
C LYS A 90 -18.63 -7.59 -21.45
N ALA A 91 -18.38 -6.28 -21.44
CA ALA A 91 -17.08 -5.71 -21.77
C ALA A 91 -15.99 -6.08 -20.74
N TYR A 92 -16.36 -6.16 -19.45
CA TYR A 92 -15.40 -6.41 -18.35
C TYR A 92 -15.32 -7.89 -17.92
N ARG A 93 -16.11 -8.79 -18.51
CA ARG A 93 -16.00 -10.24 -18.27
C ARG A 93 -14.58 -10.78 -18.52
N PRO A 94 -13.84 -10.41 -19.58
CA PRO A 94 -12.47 -10.86 -19.77
C PRO A 94 -11.52 -10.39 -18.66
N ILE A 95 -11.70 -9.16 -18.14
CA ILE A 95 -10.92 -8.63 -17.01
C ILE A 95 -11.19 -9.44 -15.74
N PHE A 96 -12.46 -9.72 -15.44
CA PHE A 96 -12.84 -10.60 -14.33
C PHE A 96 -12.18 -11.98 -14.43
N ASN A 97 -12.20 -12.59 -15.61
CA ASN A 97 -11.57 -13.89 -15.84
C ASN A 97 -10.05 -13.82 -15.60
N ALA A 98 -9.38 -12.77 -16.08
CA ALA A 98 -7.95 -12.57 -15.86
C ALA A 98 -7.62 -12.42 -14.36
N THR A 99 -8.36 -11.60 -13.62
CA THR A 99 -8.15 -11.42 -12.16
C THR A 99 -8.41 -12.72 -11.38
N THR A 100 -9.37 -13.52 -11.81
CA THR A 100 -9.67 -14.83 -11.20
C THR A 100 -8.52 -15.82 -11.40
N GLN A 101 -7.89 -15.86 -12.57
CA GLN A 101 -6.73 -16.71 -12.86
C GLN A 101 -5.53 -16.35 -12.00
N ILE A 102 -5.28 -15.07 -11.75
CA ILE A 102 -4.19 -14.58 -10.90
C ILE A 102 -4.42 -14.94 -9.43
N GLN A 103 -5.65 -15.18 -8.99
CA GLN A 103 -6.04 -15.42 -7.59
C GLN A 103 -5.58 -14.31 -6.63
N ALA A 104 -5.59 -13.07 -7.10
CA ALA A 104 -5.05 -11.92 -6.37
C ALA A 104 -5.68 -11.75 -4.98
N SER A 105 -7.01 -11.83 -4.87
CA SER A 105 -7.74 -11.73 -3.60
C SER A 105 -7.32 -12.82 -2.61
N LYS A 106 -7.22 -14.08 -3.08
CA LYS A 106 -6.88 -15.22 -2.22
C LYS A 106 -5.50 -15.07 -1.57
N LYS A 107 -4.55 -14.47 -2.28
CA LYS A 107 -3.21 -14.19 -1.75
C LYS A 107 -3.22 -12.96 -0.84
N ALA A 108 -3.92 -11.91 -1.23
CA ALA A 108 -3.91 -10.63 -0.52
C ALA A 108 -4.68 -10.65 0.81
N THR A 109 -5.82 -11.35 0.91
CA THR A 109 -6.66 -11.33 2.12
C THR A 109 -5.89 -11.69 3.41
N PRO A 110 -5.13 -12.81 3.51
CA PRO A 110 -4.40 -13.12 4.73
C PRO A 110 -3.30 -12.10 5.05
N GLU A 111 -2.65 -11.53 4.04
CA GLU A 111 -1.62 -10.50 4.23
C GLU A 111 -2.23 -9.18 4.69
N ILE A 112 -3.39 -8.78 4.17
CA ILE A 112 -4.14 -7.60 4.64
C ILE A 112 -4.55 -7.78 6.10
N ILE A 113 -5.07 -8.96 6.48
CA ILE A 113 -5.44 -9.26 7.86
C ILE A 113 -4.23 -9.11 8.79
N ALA A 114 -3.08 -9.64 8.40
CA ALA A 114 -1.84 -9.53 9.17
C ALA A 114 -1.35 -8.07 9.27
N ALA A 115 -1.42 -7.32 8.18
CA ALA A 115 -1.05 -5.90 8.15
C ALA A 115 -2.00 -5.03 9.01
N PHE A 116 -3.31 -5.27 8.92
CA PHE A 116 -4.32 -4.56 9.71
C PHE A 116 -4.23 -4.88 11.21
N LYS A 117 -3.87 -6.11 11.56
CA LYS A 117 -3.53 -6.49 12.92
C LYS A 117 -2.41 -5.61 13.49
N ARG A 118 -1.31 -5.42 12.71
CA ARG A 118 -0.19 -4.55 13.09
C ARG A 118 -0.61 -3.09 13.13
N PHE A 119 -1.37 -2.63 12.16
CA PHE A 119 -1.90 -1.27 12.13
C PHE A 119 -2.73 -0.97 13.38
N HIS A 120 -3.67 -1.84 13.73
CA HIS A 120 -4.49 -1.67 14.94
C HIS A 120 -3.69 -1.77 16.24
N TYR A 121 -2.63 -2.56 16.28
CA TYR A 121 -1.71 -2.57 17.40
C TYR A 121 -1.07 -1.21 17.61
N PHE A 122 -0.62 -0.55 16.53
CA PHE A 122 0.01 0.78 16.61
C PHE A 122 -1.02 1.89 16.80
N PHE A 123 -2.18 1.80 16.17
CA PHE A 123 -3.25 2.81 16.18
C PHE A 123 -4.57 2.24 16.72
N PRO A 124 -4.66 1.96 18.04
CA PRO A 124 -5.82 1.26 18.61
C PRO A 124 -7.09 2.08 18.64
N THR A 125 -7.02 3.39 18.45
CA THR A 125 -8.17 4.30 18.37
C THR A 125 -8.87 4.23 17.01
N TYR A 126 -8.18 3.74 15.97
CA TYR A 126 -8.76 3.58 14.65
C TYR A 126 -9.66 2.34 14.58
N THR A 127 -10.88 2.56 14.11
CA THR A 127 -11.82 1.47 13.87
C THR A 127 -11.55 0.87 12.50
N LEU A 128 -10.95 -0.31 12.47
CA LEU A 128 -10.68 -1.02 11.22
C LEU A 128 -11.95 -1.32 10.41
N PRO A 129 -11.88 -1.33 9.07
CA PRO A 129 -12.94 -1.85 8.23
C PRO A 129 -13.35 -3.25 8.65
N LYS A 130 -14.66 -3.56 8.59
CA LYS A 130 -15.18 -4.90 8.93
C LYS A 130 -15.20 -5.86 7.75
N GLN A 131 -15.15 -5.31 6.54
CA GLN A 131 -15.24 -6.07 5.30
C GLN A 131 -14.08 -5.73 4.35
N LEU A 132 -13.61 -6.75 3.62
CA LEU A 132 -12.78 -6.60 2.43
C LEU A 132 -13.65 -6.95 1.24
N ILE A 133 -13.93 -5.98 0.39
CA ILE A 133 -14.88 -6.12 -0.72
C ILE A 133 -14.12 -6.09 -2.04
N TYR A 134 -14.03 -7.22 -2.71
CA TYR A 134 -13.39 -7.30 -4.03
C TYR A 134 -14.39 -7.01 -5.14
N PHE A 135 -14.04 -6.10 -6.03
CA PHE A 135 -14.90 -5.71 -7.16
C PHE A 135 -14.10 -5.53 -8.46
N ILE A 136 -14.81 -5.40 -9.57
CA ILE A 136 -14.28 -4.96 -10.88
C ILE A 136 -15.01 -3.69 -11.25
N GLY A 137 -14.27 -2.61 -11.39
CA GLY A 137 -14.76 -1.31 -11.88
C GLY A 137 -14.18 -0.96 -13.24
N PRO A 138 -14.55 0.20 -13.80
CA PRO A 138 -13.89 0.74 -14.99
C PRO A 138 -12.39 0.92 -14.75
N LEU A 139 -11.57 0.70 -15.79
CA LEU A 139 -10.11 0.84 -15.68
C LEU A 139 -9.68 2.27 -15.31
N GLU A 140 -10.48 3.24 -15.67
CA GLU A 140 -10.24 4.68 -15.44
C GLU A 140 -10.64 5.16 -14.04
N THR A 141 -11.15 4.27 -13.18
CA THR A 141 -11.68 4.63 -11.86
C THR A 141 -10.81 4.11 -10.72
N TYR A 142 -11.39 4.10 -9.52
CA TYR A 142 -10.71 3.77 -8.28
C TYR A 142 -10.15 2.34 -8.24
N GLY A 143 -8.89 2.21 -7.75
CA GLY A 143 -8.34 0.93 -7.36
C GLY A 143 -8.90 0.47 -6.02
N ASN A 144 -8.61 1.23 -4.96
CA ASN A 144 -9.11 0.92 -3.62
C ASN A 144 -9.93 2.09 -3.07
N VAL A 145 -10.99 1.80 -2.34
CA VAL A 145 -11.89 2.80 -1.74
C VAL A 145 -12.26 2.37 -0.32
N VAL A 146 -12.06 3.24 0.66
CA VAL A 146 -12.65 3.06 1.99
C VAL A 146 -14.11 3.45 1.91
N THR A 147 -14.99 2.52 2.24
CA THR A 147 -16.44 2.69 2.29
C THR A 147 -16.91 2.70 3.73
N LYS A 148 -18.18 3.00 3.97
CA LYS A 148 -18.77 3.00 5.33
C LYS A 148 -18.59 1.68 6.07
N ASP A 149 -18.61 0.54 5.37
CA ASP A 149 -18.61 -0.78 5.98
C ASP A 149 -17.33 -1.57 5.75
N GLY A 150 -16.46 -1.12 4.84
CA GLY A 150 -15.31 -1.89 4.47
C GLY A 150 -14.28 -1.17 3.60
N LEU A 151 -13.23 -1.89 3.28
CA LEU A 151 -12.27 -1.53 2.24
C LEU A 151 -12.64 -2.26 0.96
N ALA A 152 -13.01 -1.53 -0.08
CA ALA A 152 -13.26 -2.06 -1.40
C ALA A 152 -11.99 -2.03 -2.25
N ILE A 153 -11.70 -3.13 -2.95
CA ILE A 153 -10.47 -3.38 -3.70
C ILE A 153 -10.85 -3.70 -5.14
N GLY A 154 -10.51 -2.80 -6.05
CA GLY A 154 -10.80 -2.91 -7.48
C GLY A 154 -9.74 -3.74 -8.20
N LEU A 155 -10.03 -5.02 -8.41
CA LEU A 155 -9.08 -5.98 -8.98
C LEU A 155 -8.66 -5.66 -10.43
N GLN A 156 -9.43 -4.83 -11.15
CA GLN A 156 -9.08 -4.37 -12.49
C GLN A 156 -7.74 -3.62 -12.55
N LEU A 157 -7.27 -3.07 -11.44
CA LEU A 157 -5.96 -2.40 -11.34
C LEU A 157 -4.87 -3.29 -10.70
N TYR A 158 -5.06 -4.62 -10.68
CA TYR A 158 -4.09 -5.56 -10.10
C TYR A 158 -3.89 -6.81 -10.97
N MET A 159 -3.98 -6.64 -12.29
CA MET A 159 -3.81 -7.76 -13.25
C MET A 159 -2.34 -8.07 -13.56
N GLY A 160 -1.40 -7.35 -12.98
CA GLY A 160 0.03 -7.43 -13.28
C GLY A 160 0.49 -6.33 -14.24
N ALA A 161 1.68 -5.79 -14.00
CA ALA A 161 2.23 -4.67 -14.76
C ALA A 161 2.31 -4.92 -16.29
N ALA A 162 2.47 -6.19 -16.69
CA ALA A 162 2.55 -6.59 -18.10
C ALA A 162 1.18 -6.84 -18.76
N SER A 163 0.07 -6.57 -18.07
CA SER A 163 -1.27 -6.78 -18.62
C SER A 163 -1.54 -5.87 -19.82
N SER A 164 -1.91 -6.47 -20.97
CA SER A 164 -2.19 -5.71 -22.19
C SER A 164 -3.34 -4.70 -22.05
N TRP A 165 -4.21 -4.86 -21.07
CA TRP A 165 -5.29 -3.92 -20.77
C TRP A 165 -4.79 -2.52 -20.42
N TYR A 166 -3.56 -2.39 -19.87
CA TYR A 166 -2.98 -1.10 -19.48
C TYR A 166 -2.25 -0.39 -20.64
N TYR A 167 -2.04 -1.07 -21.78
CA TYR A 167 -1.28 -0.51 -22.91
C TYR A 167 -2.17 0.07 -24.03
N SER A 168 -3.51 0.09 -23.85
CA SER A 168 -4.35 0.85 -24.78
C SER A 168 -4.02 2.34 -24.70
N GLU A 169 -4.12 3.05 -25.81
CA GLU A 169 -3.82 4.49 -25.89
C GLU A 169 -4.57 5.29 -24.82
N GLN A 170 -5.86 4.99 -24.65
CA GLN A 170 -6.71 5.64 -23.65
C GLN A 170 -6.20 5.41 -22.22
N ILE A 171 -5.91 4.17 -21.85
CA ILE A 171 -5.47 3.83 -20.49
C ILE A 171 -4.06 4.31 -20.22
N ASN A 172 -3.15 4.21 -21.22
CA ASN A 172 -1.78 4.70 -21.09
C ASN A 172 -1.69 6.23 -20.96
N THR A 173 -2.66 6.96 -21.51
CA THR A 173 -2.77 8.42 -21.30
C THR A 173 -3.12 8.76 -19.85
N ILE A 174 -4.00 7.99 -19.21
CA ILE A 174 -4.40 8.18 -17.82
C ILE A 174 -3.34 7.63 -16.86
N TYR A 175 -2.83 6.44 -17.17
CA TYR A 175 -1.85 5.70 -16.38
C TYR A 175 -0.62 5.35 -17.23
N PRO A 176 0.31 6.28 -17.42
CA PRO A 176 1.57 5.98 -18.08
C PRO A 176 2.29 4.79 -17.45
N THR A 177 3.22 4.16 -18.15
CA THR A 177 3.86 2.90 -17.73
C THR A 177 4.53 3.00 -16.37
N TYR A 178 5.06 4.18 -16.01
CA TYR A 178 5.67 4.40 -14.68
C TYR A 178 4.63 4.41 -13.54
N ILE A 179 3.34 4.61 -13.84
CA ILE A 179 2.22 4.45 -12.91
C ILE A 179 1.68 3.02 -12.96
N SER A 180 1.32 2.52 -14.18
CA SER A 180 0.67 1.22 -14.32
C SER A 180 1.56 0.03 -13.95
N ARG A 181 2.87 0.22 -13.81
CA ARG A 181 3.78 -0.79 -13.23
C ARG A 181 3.40 -1.20 -11.80
N HIS A 182 2.67 -0.34 -11.07
CA HIS A 182 2.17 -0.63 -9.73
C HIS A 182 0.83 -1.39 -9.74
N PHE A 183 0.27 -1.67 -10.92
CA PHE A 183 -0.98 -2.42 -11.06
C PHE A 183 -0.71 -3.94 -11.02
N ALA A 184 0.03 -4.36 -10.02
CA ALA A 184 0.40 -5.74 -9.80
C ALA A 184 -0.15 -6.25 -8.45
N PRO A 185 -0.48 -7.55 -8.33
CA PRO A 185 -1.14 -8.11 -7.16
C PRO A 185 -0.43 -7.84 -5.83
N GLU A 186 0.89 -7.75 -5.83
CA GLU A 186 1.71 -7.46 -4.64
C GLU A 186 1.44 -6.06 -4.05
N TYR A 187 0.95 -5.11 -4.86
CA TYR A 187 0.58 -3.78 -4.37
C TYR A 187 -0.77 -3.72 -3.67
N ILE A 188 -1.61 -4.76 -3.76
CA ILE A 188 -2.92 -4.78 -3.08
C ILE A 188 -2.77 -4.51 -1.59
N VAL A 189 -1.83 -5.19 -0.93
CA VAL A 189 -1.64 -5.09 0.52
C VAL A 189 -1.06 -3.72 0.89
N VAL A 190 -0.06 -3.25 0.16
CA VAL A 190 0.56 -1.93 0.34
C VAL A 190 -0.50 -0.84 0.23
N ASN A 191 -1.28 -0.84 -0.87
CA ASN A 191 -2.32 0.15 -1.10
C ASN A 191 -3.44 0.05 -0.07
N SER A 192 -3.78 -1.16 0.42
CA SER A 192 -4.78 -1.34 1.49
C SER A 192 -4.35 -0.67 2.80
N VAL A 193 -3.08 -0.81 3.19
CA VAL A 193 -2.55 -0.14 4.39
C VAL A 193 -2.47 1.38 4.17
N GLN A 194 -2.07 1.83 2.99
CA GLN A 194 -2.07 3.27 2.65
C GLN A 194 -3.47 3.88 2.72
N ASN A 195 -4.49 3.16 2.25
CA ASN A 195 -5.89 3.64 2.32
C ASN A 195 -6.37 3.83 3.75
N ILE A 196 -6.17 2.84 4.64
CA ILE A 196 -6.58 2.98 6.05
C ILE A 196 -5.75 4.02 6.79
N LEU A 197 -4.47 4.19 6.44
CA LEU A 197 -3.63 5.24 6.99
C LEU A 197 -4.11 6.64 6.55
N ASN A 198 -4.50 6.79 5.28
CA ASN A 198 -5.07 8.04 4.78
C ASN A 198 -6.45 8.35 5.35
N ASP A 199 -7.26 7.30 5.66
CA ASP A 199 -8.55 7.47 6.34
C ASP A 199 -8.36 7.86 7.81
N TYR A 200 -7.36 7.31 8.49
CA TYR A 200 -7.03 7.64 9.87
C TYR A 200 -6.43 9.05 10.01
N ASP A 201 -5.45 9.37 9.18
CA ASP A 201 -4.74 10.64 9.16
C ASP A 201 -4.53 11.10 7.72
N PRO A 202 -5.39 11.97 7.18
CA PRO A 202 -5.28 12.46 5.80
C PRO A 202 -3.98 13.24 5.58
N LEU A 203 -3.24 12.91 4.52
CA LEU A 203 -1.98 13.59 4.18
C LEU A 203 -2.23 15.05 3.79
N ALA A 204 -1.70 15.98 4.57
CA ALA A 204 -1.80 17.41 4.35
C ALA A 204 -0.42 18.01 4.06
N LEU A 205 -0.15 18.35 2.80
CA LEU A 205 1.14 18.90 2.33
C LEU A 205 1.08 20.38 1.97
N ASN A 206 -0.11 20.93 1.75
CA ASN A 206 -0.29 22.30 1.27
C ASN A 206 0.32 23.32 2.23
N GLY A 207 1.11 24.24 1.71
CA GLY A 207 1.74 25.33 2.46
C GLY A 207 2.96 24.92 3.29
N LYS A 208 3.32 23.64 3.32
CA LYS A 208 4.53 23.14 3.99
C LYS A 208 5.76 23.33 3.12
N GLN A 209 6.91 23.54 3.76
CA GLN A 209 8.20 23.56 3.08
C GLN A 209 8.57 22.18 2.54
N LEU A 210 9.44 22.11 1.53
CA LEU A 210 9.82 20.85 0.88
C LEU A 210 10.30 19.78 1.89
N ILE A 211 11.15 20.18 2.85
CA ILE A 211 11.64 19.24 3.89
C ILE A 211 10.50 18.70 4.76
N GLU A 212 9.55 19.56 5.13
CA GLU A 212 8.38 19.13 5.91
C GLU A 212 7.52 18.15 5.12
N GLN A 213 7.29 18.44 3.84
CA GLN A 213 6.53 17.52 2.95
C GLN A 213 7.24 16.17 2.78
N MET A 214 8.57 16.15 2.58
CA MET A 214 9.36 14.93 2.52
C MET A 214 9.25 14.12 3.82
N VAL A 215 9.33 14.79 4.97
CA VAL A 215 9.22 14.13 6.30
C VAL A 215 7.81 13.55 6.50
N GLU A 216 6.75 14.30 6.15
CA GLU A 216 5.38 13.79 6.25
C GLU A 216 5.15 12.53 5.39
N ILE A 217 5.65 12.53 4.16
CA ILE A 217 5.63 11.35 3.30
C ILE A 217 6.47 10.23 3.91
N GLY A 218 7.65 10.56 4.44
CA GLY A 218 8.57 9.62 5.09
C GLY A 218 7.98 8.93 6.32
N LYS A 219 7.23 9.65 7.15
CA LYS A 219 6.49 9.10 8.30
C LYS A 219 5.53 8.00 7.86
N ARG A 220 4.78 8.25 6.79
CA ARG A 220 3.82 7.28 6.22
C ARG A 220 4.52 6.04 5.68
N GLN A 221 5.65 6.22 4.98
CA GLN A 221 6.45 5.08 4.50
C GLN A 221 7.03 4.27 5.66
N TYR A 222 7.45 4.94 6.74
CA TYR A 222 7.93 4.25 7.94
C TYR A 222 6.81 3.44 8.63
N ILE A 223 5.62 4.02 8.81
CA ILE A 223 4.44 3.31 9.35
C ILE A 223 4.10 2.11 8.46
N LEU A 224 4.10 2.29 7.14
CA LEU A 224 3.86 1.23 6.19
C LEU A 224 4.86 0.07 6.36
N SER A 225 6.15 0.38 6.50
CA SER A 225 7.20 -0.62 6.75
C SER A 225 7.00 -1.37 8.07
N ARG A 226 6.44 -0.72 9.09
CA ARG A 226 6.12 -1.37 10.37
C ARG A 226 4.89 -2.30 10.29
N CYS A 227 3.93 -1.94 9.44
CA CYS A 227 2.77 -2.79 9.16
C CYS A 227 3.11 -3.97 8.25
N LEU A 228 4.10 -3.81 7.38
CA LEU A 228 4.52 -4.78 6.35
C LEU A 228 6.03 -5.12 6.50
N PRO A 229 6.47 -5.73 7.60
CA PRO A 229 7.90 -5.90 7.92
C PRO A 229 8.63 -6.82 6.93
N ASN A 230 7.93 -7.65 6.18
CA ASN A 230 8.50 -8.56 5.19
C ASN A 230 8.46 -7.99 3.75
N ALA A 231 7.88 -6.81 3.55
CA ALA A 231 7.87 -6.17 2.24
C ALA A 231 9.25 -5.55 1.94
N SER A 232 9.71 -5.69 0.70
CA SER A 232 10.96 -5.05 0.26
C SER A 232 10.83 -3.53 0.20
N ASP A 233 11.94 -2.82 0.37
CA ASP A 233 11.95 -1.36 0.22
C ASP A 233 11.53 -0.93 -1.21
N THR A 234 11.80 -1.75 -2.24
CA THR A 234 11.31 -1.52 -3.61
C THR A 234 9.78 -1.53 -3.68
N LEU A 235 9.13 -2.49 -3.03
CA LEU A 235 7.67 -2.59 -3.00
C LEU A 235 7.06 -1.44 -2.17
N LEU A 236 7.61 -1.16 -0.99
CA LEU A 236 7.13 -0.10 -0.09
C LEU A 236 7.24 1.28 -0.72
N LEU A 237 8.38 1.58 -1.36
CA LEU A 237 8.66 2.88 -1.95
C LEU A 237 8.16 3.01 -3.40
N GLY A 238 7.83 1.88 -4.05
CA GLY A 238 7.34 1.86 -5.42
C GLY A 238 8.43 2.07 -6.48
N TYR A 239 9.70 1.77 -6.17
CA TYR A 239 10.80 1.84 -7.13
C TYR A 239 11.12 0.46 -7.70
N THR A 240 11.69 0.44 -8.91
CA THR A 240 12.39 -0.74 -9.39
C THR A 240 13.73 -0.90 -8.63
N SER A 241 14.32 -2.10 -8.67
CA SER A 241 15.64 -2.32 -8.04
C SER A 241 16.71 -1.40 -8.60
N ASN A 242 16.68 -1.15 -9.93
CA ASN A 242 17.64 -0.24 -10.58
C ASN A 242 17.43 1.20 -10.12
N GLN A 243 16.18 1.67 -10.04
CA GLN A 243 15.86 3.01 -9.57
C GLN A 243 16.28 3.22 -8.11
N LEU A 244 15.98 2.25 -7.23
CA LEU A 244 16.39 2.33 -5.83
C LEU A 244 17.91 2.39 -5.71
N LYS A 245 18.63 1.51 -6.45
CA LYS A 245 20.08 1.54 -6.49
C LYS A 245 20.63 2.87 -7.00
N ALA A 246 20.07 3.41 -8.08
CA ALA A 246 20.49 4.70 -8.62
C ALA A 246 20.32 5.84 -7.61
N ILE A 247 19.21 5.86 -6.87
CA ILE A 247 18.99 6.84 -5.79
C ILE A 247 20.03 6.66 -4.68
N GLU A 248 20.32 5.42 -4.25
CA GLU A 248 21.29 5.13 -3.18
C GLU A 248 22.71 5.52 -3.59
N ASP A 249 23.11 5.23 -4.82
CA ASP A 249 24.43 5.58 -5.36
C ASP A 249 24.62 7.10 -5.46
N ASN A 250 23.55 7.86 -5.74
CA ASN A 250 23.57 9.31 -5.92
C ASN A 250 23.03 10.12 -4.71
N LYS A 251 22.76 9.47 -3.56
CA LYS A 251 22.14 10.14 -2.41
C LYS A 251 22.90 11.36 -1.89
N GLY A 252 24.25 11.36 -2.01
CA GLY A 252 25.08 12.48 -1.60
C GLY A 252 24.87 13.71 -2.48
N ASP A 253 24.79 13.54 -3.78
CA ASP A 253 24.58 14.62 -4.75
C ASP A 253 23.13 15.15 -4.65
N ILE A 254 22.16 14.24 -4.50
CA ILE A 254 20.76 14.60 -4.25
C ILE A 254 20.66 15.46 -2.98
N TRP A 255 21.30 15.04 -1.89
CA TRP A 255 21.29 15.78 -0.64
C TRP A 255 21.99 17.15 -0.75
N THR A 256 23.13 17.20 -1.45
CA THR A 256 23.85 18.46 -1.71
C THR A 256 23.00 19.43 -2.52
N PHE A 257 22.31 18.95 -3.53
CA PHE A 257 21.35 19.76 -4.30
C PHE A 257 20.24 20.32 -3.41
N LEU A 258 19.57 19.45 -2.63
CA LEU A 258 18.44 19.83 -1.77
C LEU A 258 18.86 20.80 -0.66
N SER A 259 20.03 20.61 -0.05
CA SER A 259 20.54 21.46 1.04
C SER A 259 21.11 22.79 0.56
N SER A 260 21.46 22.92 -0.73
CA SER A 260 21.96 24.14 -1.30
C SER A 260 20.84 25.14 -1.66
N GLN A 261 21.19 26.43 -1.74
CA GLN A 261 20.28 27.49 -2.20
C GLN A 261 18.92 27.56 -1.47
N ASN A 262 18.88 27.12 -0.22
CA ASN A 262 17.67 27.12 0.61
C ASN A 262 16.51 26.28 0.07
N ARG A 263 16.77 25.28 -0.82
CA ARG A 263 15.72 24.49 -1.46
C ARG A 263 14.89 23.64 -0.47
N LEU A 264 15.50 23.15 0.59
CA LEU A 264 14.79 22.41 1.65
C LEU A 264 13.63 23.20 2.24
N PHE A 265 13.78 24.51 2.34
CA PHE A 265 12.78 25.42 2.93
C PHE A 265 11.90 26.10 1.86
N SER A 266 12.03 25.68 0.61
CA SER A 266 11.22 26.21 -0.48
C SER A 266 9.77 25.71 -0.37
N VAL A 267 8.85 26.56 -0.78
CA VAL A 267 7.43 26.27 -1.01
C VAL A 267 7.08 26.35 -2.50
N ASP A 268 8.08 26.44 -3.38
CA ASP A 268 7.91 26.51 -4.82
C ASP A 268 7.23 25.23 -5.34
N PRO A 269 6.03 25.35 -5.98
CA PRO A 269 5.31 24.20 -6.49
C PRO A 269 6.08 23.41 -7.57
N SER A 270 6.89 24.09 -8.38
CA SER A 270 7.66 23.46 -9.46
C SER A 270 8.76 22.56 -8.89
N LEU A 271 9.53 23.07 -7.92
CA LEU A 271 10.53 22.28 -7.21
C LEU A 271 9.88 21.14 -6.44
N THR A 272 8.79 21.42 -5.72
CA THR A 272 8.06 20.41 -4.96
C THR A 272 7.54 19.30 -5.85
N ALA A 273 6.95 19.64 -7.00
CA ALA A 273 6.47 18.64 -7.95
C ALA A 273 7.61 17.78 -8.50
N ALA A 274 8.74 18.35 -8.89
CA ALA A 274 9.88 17.61 -9.39
C ALA A 274 10.47 16.63 -8.36
N ILE A 275 10.38 16.93 -7.07
CA ILE A 275 10.94 16.10 -6.01
C ILE A 275 9.93 15.08 -5.44
N LEU A 276 8.62 15.41 -5.42
CA LEU A 276 7.61 14.62 -4.71
C LEU A 276 6.58 13.94 -5.62
N VAL A 277 6.45 14.34 -6.88
CA VAL A 277 5.49 13.73 -7.81
C VAL A 277 6.16 12.57 -8.56
N GLU A 278 5.40 11.51 -8.76
CA GLU A 278 5.88 10.36 -9.51
C GLU A 278 6.02 10.70 -10.99
N ALA A 279 7.20 10.44 -11.54
CA ALA A 279 7.55 10.69 -12.92
C ALA A 279 8.53 9.60 -13.41
N PRO A 280 8.67 9.40 -14.74
CA PRO A 280 9.58 8.37 -15.27
C PRO A 280 11.04 8.63 -14.88
N TYR A 281 11.43 9.90 -14.81
CA TYR A 281 12.76 10.37 -14.39
C TYR A 281 12.64 11.71 -13.67
N ASN A 282 13.74 12.16 -13.06
CA ASN A 282 13.82 13.42 -12.35
C ASN A 282 14.53 14.49 -13.18
N ASP A 283 13.90 15.65 -13.32
CA ASP A 283 14.43 16.74 -14.14
C ASP A 283 15.78 17.32 -13.64
N TYR A 284 16.09 17.17 -12.36
CA TYR A 284 17.32 17.70 -11.76
C TYR A 284 18.46 16.68 -11.69
N PHE A 285 18.14 15.38 -11.71
CA PHE A 285 19.12 14.32 -11.44
C PHE A 285 19.33 13.37 -12.65
N GLY A 286 18.63 13.60 -13.74
CA GLY A 286 18.76 12.81 -14.97
C GLY A 286 17.90 11.57 -15.05
N GLU A 287 18.02 10.84 -16.17
CA GLU A 287 17.10 9.76 -16.56
C GLU A 287 17.17 8.51 -15.65
N ASP A 288 18.29 8.28 -14.97
CA ASP A 288 18.49 7.13 -14.10
C ASP A 288 17.76 7.31 -12.75
N ILE A 289 17.51 8.55 -12.33
CA ILE A 289 16.83 8.85 -11.07
C ILE A 289 15.33 9.05 -11.35
N PRO A 290 14.43 8.28 -10.73
CA PRO A 290 12.99 8.43 -10.93
C PRO A 290 12.47 9.72 -10.31
N GLY A 291 11.27 10.14 -10.70
CA GLY A 291 10.48 11.12 -9.95
C GLY A 291 10.21 10.63 -8.52
N ASN A 292 9.65 11.53 -7.71
CA ASN A 292 9.30 11.23 -6.31
C ASN A 292 10.50 10.80 -5.42
N VAL A 293 11.70 11.25 -5.74
CA VAL A 293 12.92 10.94 -4.97
C VAL A 293 12.82 11.43 -3.51
N GLY A 294 12.03 12.45 -3.25
CA GLY A 294 11.76 12.99 -1.91
C GLY A 294 11.07 11.98 -0.97
N LYS A 295 10.33 11.00 -1.52
CA LYS A 295 9.78 9.88 -0.74
C LYS A 295 10.89 9.05 -0.10
N TYR A 296 11.93 8.69 -0.87
CA TYR A 296 13.08 7.97 -0.35
C TYR A 296 13.85 8.78 0.69
N ILE A 297 14.12 10.06 0.41
CA ILE A 297 14.84 10.94 1.33
C ILE A 297 14.05 11.09 2.64
N GLY A 298 12.77 11.40 2.57
CA GLY A 298 11.90 11.52 3.75
C GLY A 298 11.84 10.22 4.57
N TYR A 299 11.67 9.07 3.90
CA TYR A 299 11.71 7.76 4.56
C TYR A 299 13.03 7.50 5.27
N THR A 300 14.16 7.80 4.63
CA THR A 300 15.49 7.59 5.20
C THR A 300 15.72 8.48 6.43
N ILE A 301 15.28 9.76 6.38
CA ILE A 301 15.36 10.68 7.52
C ILE A 301 14.56 10.12 8.71
N VAL A 302 13.29 9.77 8.48
CA VAL A 302 12.42 9.27 9.54
C VAL A 302 12.93 7.94 10.09
N LYS A 303 13.34 7.01 9.24
CA LYS A 303 13.90 5.71 9.63
C LYS A 303 15.16 5.87 10.49
N SER A 304 16.06 6.77 10.09
CA SER A 304 17.27 7.08 10.86
C SER A 304 16.96 7.66 12.22
N TRP A 305 16.05 8.64 12.28
CA TRP A 305 15.60 9.26 13.53
C TRP A 305 14.96 8.23 14.47
N MET A 306 14.03 7.42 13.96
CA MET A 306 13.35 6.39 14.74
C MET A 306 14.30 5.32 15.28
N ASN A 307 15.34 4.95 14.52
CA ASN A 307 16.34 3.99 14.97
C ASN A 307 17.22 4.53 16.12
N GLN A 308 17.41 5.86 16.21
CA GLN A 308 18.16 6.50 17.29
C GLN A 308 17.36 6.62 18.59
N GLN A 309 16.04 6.62 18.53
CA GLN A 309 15.16 6.80 19.68
C GLN A 309 14.93 5.53 20.52
N ASP A 310 15.58 4.39 20.19
CA ASP A 310 15.29 3.07 20.81
C ASP A 310 13.78 2.74 20.83
N VAL A 311 13.13 3.05 19.72
CA VAL A 311 11.69 2.99 19.52
C VAL A 311 11.24 1.53 19.51
N LYS A 312 10.84 1.01 20.67
CA LYS A 312 10.30 -0.37 20.83
C LYS A 312 8.83 -0.35 21.20
N SER A 313 8.23 0.82 21.42
CA SER A 313 6.88 0.91 21.95
C SER A 313 5.86 1.36 20.90
N LYS A 314 4.65 0.88 21.07
CA LYS A 314 3.43 1.29 20.38
C LYS A 314 3.19 2.81 20.40
N ASN A 315 3.57 3.47 21.51
CA ASN A 315 3.36 4.93 21.69
C ASN A 315 4.23 5.78 20.76
N ASP A 316 5.33 5.24 20.26
CA ASP A 316 6.27 6.00 19.47
C ASP A 316 5.81 6.21 18.02
N LEU A 317 5.07 5.25 17.46
CA LEU A 317 4.45 5.42 16.14
C LEU A 317 3.28 6.40 16.16
N ASN A 318 2.49 6.42 17.24
CA ASN A 318 1.44 7.43 17.41
C ASN A 318 1.96 8.88 17.51
N ARG A 319 3.22 9.07 17.91
CA ARG A 319 3.85 10.39 17.97
C ARG A 319 4.37 10.87 16.63
N LEU A 320 4.44 9.98 15.62
CA LEU A 320 4.85 10.36 14.28
C LEU A 320 3.77 11.15 13.55
N LEU A 321 2.53 10.79 13.70
CA LEU A 321 1.37 11.48 13.11
C LEU A 321 0.89 12.57 14.05
#